data_1e69230bc23ccb761a83f0fa3bcbee71
#
_entry.id   1e69230bc23ccb761a83f0fa3bcbee71
#
_cell.length_a   1.000
_cell.length_b   1.000
_cell.length_c   1.000
_cell.angle_alpha   90.00
_cell.angle_beta   90.00
_cell.angle_gamma   90.00
#
_symmetry.space_group_name_H-M   'P 1'
#
loop_
_entity.id
_entity.type
_entity.pdbx_description
1 polymer ?
#
loop_
_entity_poly.entity_id
_entity_poly.type
_entity_poly.pdbx_seq_one_letter_code
_entity_poly.pdbx_strand_id
1 'polypeptide(L)'
;MKTTFEEIIEIVLEHEGGYVNDPDDAGGETKYGIAKRWYPSVDIKNLTKEQAKKIYHTDYWRRGKCDEVPPHLRHIYFDMCVNFGRSGAVKVLQQAANSKNRNKIDVDGGIGPATLNAIQNISLDRVRAYRVLRFANIVIDKPTQEKFWLGWFRRAIEV
;
A
#
# COMPACT_ATOMS: atom_id res chain seq x y z
N MET A 1 -17.26 4.71 -6.28
CA MET A 1 -15.79 4.75 -6.10
C MET A 1 -15.49 5.14 -4.65
N LYS A 2 -14.61 4.41 -3.98
CA LYS A 2 -14.26 4.68 -2.59
C LYS A 2 -13.08 5.65 -2.54
N THR A 3 -13.25 6.75 -1.84
CA THR A 3 -12.30 7.87 -1.85
C THR A 3 -11.91 8.39 -0.47
N THR A 4 -12.63 7.98 0.57
CA THR A 4 -12.36 8.37 1.96
C THR A 4 -11.61 7.27 2.71
N PHE A 5 -10.89 7.66 3.76
CA PHE A 5 -10.22 6.69 4.63
C PHE A 5 -11.21 5.66 5.20
N GLU A 6 -12.35 6.11 5.69
CA GLU A 6 -13.37 5.28 6.32
C GLU A 6 -13.91 4.20 5.38
N GLU A 7 -14.11 4.54 4.11
CA GLU A 7 -14.58 3.57 3.10
C GLU A 7 -13.50 2.56 2.71
N ILE A 8 -12.25 3.00 2.64
CA ILE A 8 -11.13 2.21 2.15
C ILE A 8 -10.59 1.28 3.24
N ILE A 9 -10.51 1.76 4.49
CA ILE A 9 -9.91 1.00 5.59
C ILE A 9 -10.68 -0.29 5.90
N GLU A 10 -12.00 -0.31 5.73
CA GLU A 10 -12.79 -1.53 5.95
C GLU A 10 -12.33 -2.66 5.03
N ILE A 11 -12.08 -2.35 3.76
CA ILE A 11 -11.60 -3.35 2.78
C ILE A 11 -10.20 -3.82 3.13
N VAL A 12 -9.31 -2.88 3.49
CA VAL A 12 -7.93 -3.22 3.86
C VAL A 12 -7.90 -4.14 5.07
N LEU A 13 -8.70 -3.86 6.09
CA LEU A 13 -8.77 -4.70 7.29
C LEU A 13 -9.35 -6.10 7.03
N GLU A 14 -10.27 -6.24 6.08
CA GLU A 14 -10.76 -7.55 5.63
C GLU A 14 -9.64 -8.38 5.02
N HIS A 15 -8.76 -7.77 4.23
CA HIS A 15 -7.61 -8.45 3.62
C HIS A 15 -6.51 -8.80 4.63
N GLU A 16 -6.30 -7.97 5.66
CA GLU A 16 -5.22 -8.15 6.62
C GLU A 16 -5.51 -9.18 7.73
N GLY A 17 -6.75 -9.63 7.86
CA GLY A 17 -7.12 -10.77 8.69
C GLY A 17 -7.07 -10.56 10.20
N GLY A 18 -7.23 -11.68 10.95
CA GLY A 18 -7.31 -11.71 12.40
C GLY A 18 -5.97 -11.87 13.11
N TYR A 19 -6.04 -12.29 14.37
CA TYR A 19 -4.86 -12.52 15.21
C TYR A 19 -4.09 -13.78 14.78
N VAL A 20 -2.79 -13.62 14.60
CA VAL A 20 -1.84 -14.72 14.33
C VAL A 20 -0.63 -14.55 15.25
N ASN A 21 -0.21 -15.62 15.87
CA ASN A 21 1.04 -15.70 16.64
C ASN A 21 1.79 -16.94 16.20
N ASP A 22 2.64 -16.80 15.20
CA ASP A 22 3.50 -17.87 14.72
C ASP A 22 4.90 -17.69 15.33
N PRO A 23 5.36 -18.62 16.18
CA PRO A 23 6.70 -18.53 16.79
C PRO A 23 7.84 -18.59 15.76
N ASP A 24 7.58 -19.12 14.57
CA ASP A 24 8.57 -19.18 13.49
C ASP A 24 8.57 -17.91 12.62
N ASP A 25 7.60 -16.99 12.82
CA ASP A 25 7.56 -15.72 12.15
C ASP A 25 8.38 -14.66 12.91
N ALA A 26 9.38 -14.10 12.23
CA ALA A 26 10.21 -13.03 12.77
C ALA A 26 9.42 -11.76 13.16
N GLY A 27 8.21 -11.59 12.64
CA GLY A 27 7.29 -10.49 12.98
C GLY A 27 6.60 -10.66 14.34
N GLY A 28 6.53 -11.88 14.87
CA GLY A 28 5.82 -12.21 16.09
C GLY A 28 4.29 -12.12 15.91
N GLU A 29 3.62 -11.65 16.97
CA GLU A 29 2.17 -11.46 16.96
C GLU A 29 1.75 -10.44 15.90
N THR A 30 0.68 -10.75 15.18
CA THR A 30 0.06 -9.86 14.19
C THR A 30 -1.46 -9.88 14.33
N LYS A 31 -2.09 -8.73 14.27
CA LYS A 31 -3.55 -8.59 14.23
C LYS A 31 -3.93 -7.40 13.39
N TYR A 32 -4.91 -7.57 12.49
CA TYR A 32 -5.29 -6.54 11.52
C TYR A 32 -4.12 -5.99 10.71
N GLY A 33 -3.10 -6.81 10.43
CA GLY A 33 -1.88 -6.39 9.76
C GLY A 33 -0.89 -5.58 10.62
N ILE A 34 -1.20 -5.35 11.90
CA ILE A 34 -0.33 -4.67 12.85
C ILE A 34 0.57 -5.68 13.54
N ALA A 35 1.87 -5.60 13.28
CA ALA A 35 2.85 -6.56 13.80
C ALA A 35 3.56 -6.03 15.06
N LYS A 36 3.73 -6.90 16.06
CA LYS A 36 4.44 -6.60 17.32
C LYS A 36 5.85 -6.04 17.06
N ARG A 37 6.52 -6.56 16.06
CA ARG A 37 7.86 -6.10 15.65
C ARG A 37 7.94 -4.60 15.42
N TRP A 38 6.92 -4.03 14.76
CA TRP A 38 6.88 -2.60 14.41
C TRP A 38 6.16 -1.75 15.45
N TYR A 39 5.36 -2.39 16.31
CA TYR A 39 4.56 -1.74 17.36
C TYR A 39 4.79 -2.44 18.70
N PRO A 40 6.02 -2.38 19.24
CA PRO A 40 6.39 -3.16 20.43
C PRO A 40 5.62 -2.77 21.69
N SER A 41 5.10 -1.54 21.75
CA SER A 41 4.31 -1.04 22.89
C SER A 41 2.82 -1.35 22.81
N VAL A 42 2.35 -1.90 21.66
CA VAL A 42 0.94 -2.21 21.45
C VAL A 42 0.63 -3.63 21.95
N ASP A 43 -0.48 -3.78 22.67
CA ASP A 43 -1.04 -5.10 23.01
C ASP A 43 -1.75 -5.67 21.78
N ILE A 44 -1.01 -6.39 20.95
CA ILE A 44 -1.49 -6.93 19.68
C ILE A 44 -2.66 -7.89 19.88
N LYS A 45 -2.58 -8.76 20.87
CA LYS A 45 -3.61 -9.78 21.13
C LYS A 45 -4.98 -9.16 21.39
N ASN A 46 -5.01 -8.07 22.15
CA ASN A 46 -6.23 -7.37 22.54
C ASN A 46 -6.52 -6.11 21.68
N LEU A 47 -5.76 -5.93 20.58
CA LEU A 47 -5.96 -4.82 19.67
C LEU A 47 -7.38 -4.84 19.08
N THR A 48 -8.10 -3.74 19.25
CA THR A 48 -9.43 -3.57 18.66
C THR A 48 -9.34 -3.08 17.23
N LYS A 49 -10.40 -3.31 16.44
CA LYS A 49 -10.50 -2.80 15.08
C LYS A 49 -10.36 -1.28 15.02
N GLU A 50 -10.98 -0.57 15.98
CA GLU A 50 -10.90 0.90 16.06
C GLU A 50 -9.48 1.38 16.38
N GLN A 51 -8.76 0.70 17.23
CA GLN A 51 -7.35 1.00 17.50
C GLN A 51 -6.47 0.78 16.26
N ALA A 52 -6.72 -0.31 15.53
CA ALA A 52 -6.02 -0.58 14.27
C ALA A 52 -6.28 0.53 13.23
N LYS A 53 -7.53 0.97 13.09
CA LYS A 53 -7.89 2.09 12.19
C LYS A 53 -7.13 3.37 12.53
N LYS A 54 -6.97 3.70 13.81
CA LYS A 54 -6.20 4.87 14.23
C LYS A 54 -4.72 4.76 13.83
N ILE A 55 -4.13 3.58 13.97
CA ILE A 55 -2.75 3.33 13.55
C ILE A 55 -2.61 3.53 12.04
N TYR A 56 -3.50 2.92 11.25
CA TYR A 56 -3.50 3.08 9.80
C TYR A 56 -3.71 4.53 9.35
N HIS A 57 -4.61 5.25 10.01
CA HIS A 57 -4.85 6.65 9.70
C HIS A 57 -3.61 7.51 9.94
N THR A 58 -2.95 7.34 11.08
CA THR A 58 -1.78 8.15 11.45
C THR A 58 -0.54 7.75 10.66
N ASP A 59 -0.23 6.46 10.60
CA ASP A 59 1.07 5.97 10.11
C ASP A 59 1.10 5.72 8.60
N TYR A 60 -0.07 5.53 7.97
CA TYR A 60 -0.17 5.25 6.54
C TYR A 60 -0.91 6.33 5.77
N TRP A 61 -2.14 6.67 6.16
CA TRP A 61 -2.95 7.64 5.44
C TRP A 61 -2.38 9.05 5.50
N ARG A 62 -2.17 9.58 6.69
CA ARG A 62 -1.63 10.93 6.87
C ARG A 62 -0.18 11.05 6.40
N ARG A 63 0.67 10.12 6.79
CA ARG A 63 2.08 10.10 6.35
C ARG A 63 2.21 9.90 4.85
N GLY A 64 1.31 9.15 4.25
CA GLY A 64 1.24 8.93 2.81
C GLY A 64 0.65 10.12 2.05
N LYS A 65 0.12 11.13 2.73
CA LYS A 65 -0.59 12.28 2.12
C LYS A 65 -1.74 11.83 1.20
N CYS A 66 -2.47 10.80 1.60
CA CYS A 66 -3.52 10.20 0.78
C CYS A 66 -4.62 11.18 0.40
N ASP A 67 -4.93 12.15 1.28
CA ASP A 67 -5.93 13.19 0.98
C ASP A 67 -5.52 14.11 -0.18
N GLU A 68 -4.20 14.25 -0.44
CA GLU A 68 -3.66 15.06 -1.53
C GLU A 68 -3.61 14.30 -2.86
N VAL A 69 -3.68 12.97 -2.81
CA VAL A 69 -3.72 12.12 -4.02
C VAL A 69 -5.08 12.25 -4.70
N PRO A 70 -5.14 12.27 -6.05
CA PRO A 70 -6.42 12.32 -6.75
C PRO A 70 -7.39 11.24 -6.27
N PRO A 71 -8.68 11.57 -6.06
CA PRO A 71 -9.64 10.65 -5.44
C PRO A 71 -9.70 9.27 -6.09
N HIS A 72 -9.62 9.19 -7.41
CA HIS A 72 -9.67 7.93 -8.16
C HIS A 72 -8.44 7.02 -7.96
N LEU A 73 -7.36 7.55 -7.36
CA LEU A 73 -6.13 6.81 -7.08
C LEU A 73 -5.93 6.52 -5.59
N ARG A 74 -6.73 7.10 -4.70
CA ARG A 74 -6.53 6.99 -3.24
C ARG A 74 -6.57 5.56 -2.74
N HIS A 75 -7.53 4.78 -3.23
CA HIS A 75 -7.69 3.40 -2.78
C HIS A 75 -6.46 2.55 -3.16
N ILE A 76 -6.09 2.52 -4.43
CA ILE A 76 -4.93 1.74 -4.86
C ILE A 76 -3.64 2.24 -4.19
N TYR A 77 -3.47 3.55 -4.06
CA TYR A 77 -2.29 4.12 -3.44
C TYR A 77 -2.18 3.74 -1.95
N PHE A 78 -3.27 3.90 -1.19
CA PHE A 78 -3.29 3.50 0.22
C PHE A 78 -3.02 2.01 0.40
N ASP A 79 -3.66 1.16 -0.40
CA ASP A 79 -3.45 -0.28 -0.39
C ASP A 79 -1.98 -0.64 -0.70
N MET A 80 -1.36 0.05 -1.65
CA MET A 80 0.08 -0.10 -1.91
C MET A 80 0.95 0.34 -0.73
N CYS A 81 0.60 1.45 -0.06
CA CYS A 81 1.33 1.90 1.14
C CYS A 81 1.32 0.84 2.24
N VAL A 82 0.18 0.20 2.47
CA VAL A 82 0.03 -0.89 3.43
C VAL A 82 0.81 -2.13 2.99
N ASN A 83 0.74 -2.47 1.71
CA ASN A 83 1.25 -3.72 1.16
C ASN A 83 2.78 -3.75 1.09
N PHE A 84 3.43 -2.67 0.65
CA PHE A 84 4.88 -2.62 0.47
C PHE A 84 5.55 -1.29 0.85
N GLY A 85 4.87 -0.47 1.62
CA GLY A 85 5.39 0.78 2.14
C GLY A 85 5.22 1.99 1.23
N ARG A 86 5.26 3.17 1.83
CA ARG A 86 5.04 4.45 1.16
C ARG A 86 6.02 4.69 0.00
N SER A 87 7.31 4.51 0.24
CA SER A 87 8.33 4.77 -0.79
C SER A 87 8.09 3.96 -2.05
N GLY A 88 7.80 2.66 -1.89
CA GLY A 88 7.47 1.79 -3.00
C GLY A 88 6.17 2.18 -3.71
N ALA A 89 5.14 2.54 -2.95
CA ALA A 89 3.87 3.00 -3.49
C ALA A 89 4.03 4.28 -4.32
N VAL A 90 4.80 5.24 -3.83
CA VAL A 90 5.08 6.49 -4.55
C VAL A 90 5.89 6.21 -5.82
N LYS A 91 6.86 5.31 -5.79
CA LYS A 91 7.62 4.92 -6.99
C LYS A 91 6.72 4.34 -8.08
N VAL A 92 5.72 3.54 -7.71
CA VAL A 92 4.72 3.03 -8.67
C VAL A 92 3.96 4.18 -9.33
N LEU A 93 3.48 5.16 -8.55
CA LEU A 93 2.81 6.33 -9.09
C LEU A 93 3.72 7.14 -10.03
N GLN A 94 4.97 7.35 -9.64
CA GLN A 94 5.96 8.10 -10.44
C GLN A 94 6.28 7.39 -11.75
N GLN A 95 6.46 6.08 -11.74
CA GLN A 95 6.67 5.28 -12.95
C GLN A 95 5.43 5.32 -13.86
N ALA A 96 4.24 5.19 -13.30
CA ALA A 96 2.99 5.30 -14.05
C ALA A 96 2.84 6.67 -14.69
N ALA A 97 3.14 7.75 -13.97
CA ALA A 97 3.12 9.10 -14.50
C ALA A 97 4.13 9.27 -15.65
N ASN A 98 5.37 8.81 -15.47
CA ASN A 98 6.42 8.91 -16.47
C ASN A 98 6.11 8.11 -17.74
N SER A 99 5.33 7.05 -17.64
CA SER A 99 4.92 6.26 -18.82
C SER A 99 3.95 6.99 -19.75
N LYS A 100 3.28 8.04 -19.24
CA LYS A 100 2.30 8.83 -19.99
C LYS A 100 2.79 10.24 -20.28
N ASN A 101 3.35 10.91 -19.30
CA ASN A 101 3.67 12.32 -19.37
C ASN A 101 4.92 12.58 -20.21
N ARG A 102 4.89 13.65 -21.01
CA ARG A 102 6.03 14.08 -21.81
C ARG A 102 7.19 14.53 -20.90
N ASN A 103 6.88 15.33 -19.89
CA ASN A 103 7.84 15.78 -18.90
C ASN A 103 7.98 14.71 -17.81
N LYS A 104 9.18 14.17 -17.64
CA LYS A 104 9.47 13.14 -16.66
C LYS A 104 9.80 13.74 -15.30
N ILE A 105 9.44 13.02 -14.23
CA ILE A 105 9.82 13.32 -12.86
C ILE A 105 10.78 12.25 -12.36
N ASP A 106 11.53 12.56 -11.30
CA ASP A 106 12.38 11.58 -10.64
C ASP A 106 11.56 10.49 -9.95
N VAL A 107 12.01 9.25 -10.09
CA VAL A 107 11.42 8.09 -9.39
C VAL A 107 12.18 7.88 -8.09
N ASP A 108 11.92 8.72 -7.11
CA ASP A 108 12.65 8.79 -5.84
C ASP A 108 11.87 8.28 -4.63
N GLY A 109 10.56 8.00 -4.78
CA GLY A 109 9.69 7.56 -3.69
C GLY A 109 9.21 8.68 -2.77
N GLY A 110 9.48 9.92 -3.10
CA GLY A 110 9.00 11.10 -2.37
C GLY A 110 7.70 11.63 -2.95
N ILE A 111 6.70 11.85 -2.09
CA ILE A 111 5.42 12.42 -2.51
C ILE A 111 5.39 13.92 -2.21
N GLY A 112 5.78 14.72 -3.19
CA GLY A 112 5.78 16.17 -3.12
C GLY A 112 4.97 16.80 -4.26
N PRO A 113 5.04 18.14 -4.41
CA PRO A 113 4.25 18.86 -5.44
C PRO A 113 4.47 18.35 -6.87
N ALA A 114 5.70 18.00 -7.25
CA ALA A 114 6.01 17.49 -8.59
C ALA A 114 5.29 16.17 -8.86
N THR A 115 5.35 15.22 -7.93
CA THR A 115 4.66 13.93 -8.04
C THR A 115 3.14 14.12 -8.06
N LEU A 116 2.60 14.88 -7.12
CA LEU A 116 1.16 15.13 -7.03
C LEU A 116 0.62 15.79 -8.30
N ASN A 117 1.36 16.72 -8.88
CA ASN A 117 0.99 17.33 -10.17
C ASN A 117 1.05 16.30 -11.32
N ALA A 118 2.08 15.47 -11.36
CA ALA A 118 2.28 14.51 -12.45
C ALA A 118 1.22 13.40 -12.50
N ILE A 119 0.61 13.05 -11.36
CA ILE A 119 -0.38 11.96 -11.27
C ILE A 119 -1.83 12.39 -11.48
N GLN A 120 -2.10 13.68 -11.67
CA GLN A 120 -3.48 14.20 -11.76
C GLN A 120 -4.31 13.54 -12.86
N ASN A 121 -3.71 13.22 -14.00
CA ASN A 121 -4.39 12.74 -15.20
C ASN A 121 -4.01 11.30 -15.58
N ILE A 122 -3.41 10.54 -14.70
CA ILE A 122 -3.13 9.12 -14.98
C ILE A 122 -4.32 8.24 -14.60
N SER A 123 -4.57 7.20 -15.38
CA SER A 123 -5.67 6.28 -15.13
C SER A 123 -5.34 5.28 -14.02
N LEU A 124 -6.37 4.76 -13.38
CA LEU A 124 -6.25 3.67 -12.40
C LEU A 124 -5.60 2.43 -13.04
N ASP A 125 -5.99 2.07 -14.25
CA ASP A 125 -5.42 0.91 -14.96
C ASP A 125 -3.93 1.07 -15.21
N ARG A 126 -3.47 2.28 -15.46
CA ARG A 126 -2.04 2.55 -15.62
C ARG A 126 -1.28 2.30 -14.31
N VAL A 127 -1.84 2.74 -13.20
CA VAL A 127 -1.24 2.47 -11.87
C VAL A 127 -1.25 0.97 -11.57
N ARG A 128 -2.35 0.27 -11.88
CA ARG A 128 -2.43 -1.20 -11.74
C ARG A 128 -1.34 -1.91 -12.52
N ALA A 129 -1.10 -1.50 -13.76
CA ALA A 129 -0.05 -2.10 -14.60
C ALA A 129 1.34 -1.99 -13.95
N TYR A 130 1.68 -0.83 -13.42
CA TYR A 130 2.96 -0.61 -12.75
C TYR A 130 3.04 -1.27 -11.37
N ARG A 131 1.92 -1.43 -10.68
CA ARG A 131 1.84 -2.24 -9.45
C ARG A 131 2.16 -3.71 -9.75
N VAL A 132 1.56 -4.27 -10.78
CA VAL A 132 1.85 -5.64 -11.24
C VAL A 132 3.32 -5.80 -11.61
N LEU A 133 3.89 -4.84 -12.33
CA LEU A 133 5.31 -4.83 -12.69
C LEU A 133 6.21 -4.82 -11.45
N ARG A 134 5.87 -4.05 -10.43
CA ARG A 134 6.61 -4.05 -9.17
C ARG A 134 6.60 -5.43 -8.50
N PHE A 135 5.47 -6.08 -8.41
CA PHE A 135 5.39 -7.43 -7.85
C PHE A 135 6.17 -8.44 -8.68
N ALA A 136 6.10 -8.34 -10.01
CA ALA A 136 6.90 -9.18 -10.90
C ALA A 136 8.40 -9.03 -10.65
N ASN A 137 8.88 -7.80 -10.49
CA ASN A 137 10.28 -7.51 -10.19
C ASN A 137 10.70 -8.06 -8.83
N ILE A 138 9.83 -8.02 -7.81
CA ILE A 138 10.12 -8.64 -6.50
C ILE A 138 10.35 -10.15 -6.66
N VAL A 139 9.52 -10.83 -7.45
CA VAL A 139 9.64 -12.27 -7.70
C VAL A 139 10.90 -12.57 -8.52
N ILE A 140 11.24 -11.75 -9.51
CA ILE A 140 12.45 -11.90 -10.32
C ILE A 140 13.70 -11.78 -9.44
N ASP A 141 13.74 -10.77 -8.56
CA ASP A 141 14.87 -10.51 -7.67
C ASP A 141 14.98 -11.55 -6.53
N LYS A 142 13.83 -12.07 -6.09
CA LYS A 142 13.72 -13.07 -5.02
C LYS A 142 12.78 -14.20 -5.45
N PRO A 143 13.26 -15.21 -6.20
CA PRO A 143 12.40 -16.30 -6.70
C PRO A 143 11.65 -17.08 -5.62
N THR A 144 12.12 -17.08 -4.38
CA THR A 144 11.41 -17.68 -3.25
C THR A 144 10.07 -17.02 -2.94
N GLN A 145 9.83 -15.81 -3.45
CA GLN A 145 8.58 -15.07 -3.29
C GLN A 145 7.51 -15.44 -4.35
N GLU A 146 7.85 -16.28 -5.34
CA GLU A 146 6.92 -16.70 -6.40
C GLU A 146 5.64 -17.32 -5.85
N LYS A 147 5.71 -18.01 -4.74
CA LYS A 147 4.55 -18.61 -4.05
C LYS A 147 3.46 -17.60 -3.69
N PHE A 148 3.78 -16.31 -3.59
CA PHE A 148 2.83 -15.24 -3.30
C PHE A 148 2.32 -14.52 -4.54
N TRP A 149 2.89 -14.81 -5.73
CA TRP A 149 2.66 -14.06 -6.97
C TRP A 149 1.19 -14.01 -7.37
N LEU A 150 0.51 -15.15 -7.36
CA LEU A 150 -0.90 -15.21 -7.74
C LEU A 150 -1.79 -14.36 -6.82
N GLY A 151 -1.54 -14.42 -5.50
CA GLY A 151 -2.27 -13.60 -4.53
C GLY A 151 -2.02 -12.12 -4.72
N TRP A 152 -0.78 -11.72 -4.94
CA TRP A 152 -0.42 -10.33 -5.23
C TRP A 152 -1.03 -9.82 -6.52
N PHE A 153 -1.03 -10.63 -7.57
CA PHE A 153 -1.66 -10.28 -8.85
C PHE A 153 -3.17 -10.05 -8.69
N ARG A 154 -3.87 -10.96 -8.01
CA ARG A 154 -5.31 -10.81 -7.74
C ARG A 154 -5.60 -9.51 -6.99
N ARG A 155 -4.87 -9.25 -5.91
CA ARG A 155 -5.02 -8.01 -5.14
C ARG A 155 -4.72 -6.77 -5.99
N ALA A 156 -3.71 -6.85 -6.85
CA ALA A 156 -3.32 -5.71 -7.70
C ALA A 156 -4.39 -5.31 -8.70
N ILE A 157 -5.22 -6.24 -9.17
CA ILE A 157 -6.26 -5.97 -10.17
C ILE A 157 -7.65 -5.71 -9.57
N GLU A 158 -7.87 -6.07 -8.30
CA GLU A 158 -9.16 -5.84 -7.60
C GLU A 158 -9.36 -4.39 -7.18
N VAL A 159 -8.30 -3.67 -6.91
CA VAL A 159 -8.35 -2.31 -6.35
C VAL A 159 -8.34 -1.23 -7.45
#